data_70515ed1d42ace5874ebb69a405c9a9a
#
_entry.id   70515ed1d42ace5874ebb69a405c9a9a
#
_cell.length_a   1.000
_cell.length_b   1.000
_cell.length_c   1.000
_cell.angle_alpha   90.00
_cell.angle_beta   90.00
_cell.angle_gamma   90.00
#
_symmetry.space_group_name_H-M   'P 1'
#
loop_
_entity.id
_entity.type
_entity.pdbx_description
1 polymer ?
#
loop_
_entity_poly.entity_id
_entity_poly.type
_entity_poly.pdbx_seq_one_letter_code
_entity_poly.pdbx_strand_id
1 'polypeptide(L)'
;MKRAKRPLELSFRLAWYILNKKLRGQKRFPLVTMLEPLEMCNLACIGCGRIREYKPVLDKMMTVEVALNAVKESGAPIVSIAGGEPTIHPRIDEIINSLIKQKYFVYCCTNGLLLERLLKKIKPSKYLCWVVHVDGMEEKHDESVDRKGVFTKAI
;
A
#
# COMPACT_ATOMS: atom_id res chain seq x y z
N MET A 1 -22.84 0.18 5.42
CA MET A 1 -21.41 -0.13 5.11
C MET A 1 -20.96 -1.34 5.93
N LYS A 2 -20.71 -2.49 5.31
CA LYS A 2 -20.21 -3.67 6.03
C LYS A 2 -18.73 -3.44 6.36
N ARG A 3 -18.37 -3.40 7.64
CA ARG A 3 -16.95 -3.35 8.06
C ARG A 3 -16.18 -4.50 7.42
N ALA A 4 -15.07 -4.20 6.77
CA ALA A 4 -14.13 -5.22 6.31
C ALA A 4 -13.68 -6.04 7.52
N LYS A 5 -14.14 -7.27 7.63
CA LYS A 5 -13.71 -8.18 8.71
C LYS A 5 -12.26 -8.56 8.43
N ARG A 6 -11.37 -8.27 9.39
CA ARG A 6 -9.99 -8.79 9.33
C ARG A 6 -10.05 -10.31 9.21
N PRO A 7 -9.31 -10.91 8.27
CA PRO A 7 -9.25 -12.36 8.20
C PRO A 7 -8.73 -12.93 9.52
N LEU A 8 -9.43 -13.86 10.11
CA LEU A 8 -8.97 -14.56 11.34
C LEU A 8 -7.55 -15.13 11.13
N GLU A 9 -7.26 -15.60 9.92
CA GLU A 9 -5.93 -16.09 9.53
C GLU A 9 -4.82 -15.05 9.76
N LEU A 10 -5.08 -13.77 9.49
CA LEU A 10 -4.09 -12.70 9.77
C LEU A 10 -3.77 -12.64 11.27
N SER A 11 -4.80 -12.68 12.12
CA SER A 11 -4.62 -12.64 13.58
C SER A 11 -3.81 -13.84 14.10
N PHE A 12 -4.13 -15.04 13.62
CA PHE A 12 -3.37 -16.24 13.98
C PHE A 12 -1.92 -16.20 13.48
N ARG A 13 -1.70 -15.80 12.24
CA ARG A 13 -0.34 -15.68 11.68
C ARG A 13 0.50 -14.63 12.40
N LEU A 14 -0.09 -13.50 12.78
CA LEU A 14 0.60 -12.46 13.57
C LEU A 14 0.94 -12.97 14.97
N ALA A 15 -0.02 -13.60 15.65
CA ALA A 15 0.22 -14.16 16.98
C ALA A 15 1.34 -15.22 16.94
N TRP A 16 1.30 -16.13 15.98
CA TRP A 16 2.35 -17.13 15.78
C TRP A 16 3.71 -16.50 15.44
N TYR A 17 3.73 -15.52 14.54
CA TYR A 17 4.95 -14.79 14.17
C TYR A 17 5.60 -14.13 15.40
N ILE A 18 4.80 -13.40 16.18
CA ILE A 18 5.27 -12.70 17.39
C ILE A 18 5.81 -13.72 18.40
N LEU A 19 5.06 -14.79 18.67
CA LEU A 19 5.46 -15.84 19.59
C LEU A 19 6.79 -16.46 19.17
N ASN A 20 6.92 -16.85 17.90
CA ASN A 20 8.13 -17.48 17.36
C ASN A 20 9.35 -16.53 17.46
N LYS A 21 9.18 -15.23 17.15
CA LYS A 21 10.24 -14.24 17.31
C LYS A 21 10.69 -14.09 18.76
N LYS A 22 9.74 -14.04 19.70
CA LYS A 22 10.04 -13.99 21.14
C LYS A 22 10.73 -15.25 21.65
N LEU A 23 10.27 -16.41 21.27
CA LEU A 23 10.90 -17.70 21.65
C LEU A 23 12.34 -17.82 21.15
N ARG A 24 12.67 -17.18 20.01
CA ARG A 24 14.05 -17.09 19.48
C ARG A 24 14.87 -15.96 20.12
N GLY A 25 14.40 -15.32 21.17
CA GLY A 25 15.11 -14.25 21.88
C GLY A 25 15.15 -12.92 21.12
N GLN A 26 14.43 -12.77 20.01
CA GLN A 26 14.41 -11.53 19.23
C GLN A 26 13.56 -10.47 19.94
N LYS A 27 14.20 -9.41 20.44
CA LYS A 27 13.52 -8.31 21.13
C LYS A 27 12.87 -7.29 20.17
N ARG A 28 13.41 -7.15 18.96
CA ARG A 28 12.92 -6.21 17.91
C ARG A 28 12.77 -6.96 16.60
N PHE A 29 11.62 -6.83 15.97
CA PHE A 29 11.31 -7.41 14.67
C PHE A 29 10.17 -6.62 14.01
N PRO A 30 10.16 -6.49 12.67
CA PRO A 30 9.11 -5.76 11.96
C PRO A 30 7.82 -6.56 11.92
N LEU A 31 6.68 -5.90 12.08
CA LEU A 31 5.35 -6.47 11.83
C LEU A 31 4.82 -6.09 10.45
N VAL A 32 5.22 -4.93 9.97
CA VAL A 32 4.81 -4.36 8.68
C VAL A 32 6.04 -3.89 7.93
N THR A 33 6.14 -4.24 6.66
CA THR A 33 7.06 -3.60 5.71
C THR A 33 6.32 -2.46 5.04
N MET A 34 6.83 -1.24 5.15
CA MET A 34 6.42 -0.13 4.31
C MET A 34 7.19 -0.24 2.98
N LEU A 35 6.49 -0.53 1.90
CA LEU A 35 7.04 -0.62 0.56
C LEU A 35 6.61 0.60 -0.24
N GLU A 36 7.56 1.38 -0.70
CA GLU A 36 7.35 2.58 -1.48
C GLU A 36 7.97 2.40 -2.87
N PRO A 37 7.24 1.76 -3.81
CA PRO A 37 7.80 1.35 -5.09
C PRO A 37 8.11 2.54 -6.02
N LEU A 38 7.56 3.72 -5.75
CA LEU A 38 7.87 4.97 -6.44
C LEU A 38 7.52 6.19 -5.59
N GLU A 39 8.16 7.31 -5.91
CA GLU A 39 7.93 8.59 -5.25
C GLU A 39 6.94 9.50 -6.02
N MET A 40 6.75 9.25 -7.32
CA MET A 40 5.84 10.02 -8.18
C MET A 40 4.39 9.89 -7.72
N CYS A 41 3.64 10.99 -7.80
CA CYS A 41 2.20 11.04 -7.57
C CYS A 41 1.49 11.80 -8.69
N ASN A 42 0.23 11.46 -8.96
CA ASN A 42 -0.64 12.17 -9.91
C ASN A 42 -1.52 13.23 -9.23
N LEU A 43 -1.29 13.53 -7.96
CA LEU A 43 -1.88 14.61 -7.19
C LEU A 43 -0.79 15.47 -6.53
N ALA A 44 -1.15 16.70 -6.19
CA ALA A 44 -0.29 17.66 -5.51
C ALA A 44 -0.90 18.14 -4.19
N CYS A 45 -1.33 17.21 -3.34
CA CYS A 45 -2.04 17.49 -2.08
C CYS A 45 -1.34 18.58 -1.25
N ILE A 46 -2.10 19.51 -0.71
CA ILE A 46 -1.61 20.69 0.03
C ILE A 46 -0.73 20.30 1.23
N GLY A 47 -1.12 19.24 1.96
CA GLY A 47 -0.41 18.75 3.14
C GLY A 47 0.68 17.71 2.87
N CYS A 48 0.96 17.37 1.60
CA CYS A 48 1.88 16.30 1.27
C CYS A 48 3.36 16.75 1.36
N GLY A 49 4.07 16.30 2.41
CA GLY A 49 5.51 16.55 2.56
C GLY A 49 6.35 15.92 1.44
N ARG A 50 5.92 14.79 0.92
CA ARG A 50 6.63 14.01 -0.09
C ARG A 50 6.89 14.78 -1.39
N ILE A 51 5.90 15.50 -1.91
CA ILE A 51 6.06 16.30 -3.13
C ILE A 51 7.09 17.43 -2.95
N ARG A 52 7.21 17.96 -1.73
CA ARG A 52 8.14 19.06 -1.43
C ARG A 52 9.55 18.55 -1.18
N GLU A 53 9.70 17.43 -0.48
CA GLU A 53 10.99 16.93 0.02
C GLU A 53 11.70 16.01 -0.97
N TYR A 54 10.95 15.28 -1.81
CA TYR A 54 11.49 14.22 -2.67
C TYR A 54 11.63 14.61 -4.15
N LYS A 55 11.51 15.89 -4.50
CA LYS A 55 11.68 16.37 -5.89
C LYS A 55 12.85 15.73 -6.67
N PRO A 56 14.06 15.55 -6.07
CA PRO A 56 15.21 15.00 -6.81
C PRO A 56 15.08 13.52 -7.15
N VAL A 57 14.10 12.81 -6.59
CA VAL A 57 13.97 11.35 -6.73
C VAL A 57 12.57 10.92 -7.20
N LEU A 58 11.73 11.86 -7.62
CA LEU A 58 10.35 11.59 -8.04
C LEU A 58 10.26 10.61 -9.22
N ASP A 59 11.25 10.58 -10.09
CA ASP A 59 11.36 9.68 -11.24
C ASP A 59 11.86 8.27 -10.89
N LYS A 60 12.39 8.10 -9.68
CA LYS A 60 12.89 6.79 -9.23
C LYS A 60 11.75 5.84 -8.92
N MET A 61 11.87 4.62 -9.43
CA MET A 61 10.95 3.54 -9.11
C MET A 61 11.70 2.21 -8.94
N MET A 62 11.17 1.36 -8.08
CA MET A 62 11.72 0.02 -7.86
C MET A 62 11.33 -0.90 -9.01
N THR A 63 12.23 -1.80 -9.40
CA THR A 63 11.81 -2.95 -10.22
C THR A 63 10.99 -3.92 -9.38
N VAL A 64 10.21 -4.80 -10.01
CA VAL A 64 9.45 -5.84 -9.32
C VAL A 64 10.37 -6.69 -8.44
N GLU A 65 11.53 -7.06 -8.96
CA GLU A 65 12.52 -7.87 -8.25
C GLU A 65 13.04 -7.17 -6.99
N VAL A 66 13.43 -5.91 -7.09
CA VAL A 66 13.89 -5.11 -5.94
C VAL A 66 12.80 -5.01 -4.88
N ALA A 67 11.56 -4.72 -5.28
CA ALA A 67 10.44 -4.62 -4.37
C ALA A 67 10.17 -5.94 -3.61
N LEU A 68 10.18 -7.08 -4.33
CA LEU A 68 9.96 -8.39 -3.72
C LEU A 68 11.10 -8.82 -2.80
N ASN A 69 12.36 -8.53 -3.18
CA ASN A 69 13.53 -8.83 -2.36
C ASN A 69 13.53 -8.00 -1.07
N ALA A 70 13.21 -6.71 -1.13
CA ALA A 70 13.09 -5.86 0.05
C ALA A 70 12.03 -6.38 1.04
N VAL A 71 10.87 -6.81 0.55
CA VAL A 71 9.83 -7.43 1.40
C VAL A 71 10.33 -8.73 2.03
N LYS A 72 10.99 -9.59 1.26
CA LYS A 72 11.54 -10.86 1.75
C LYS A 72 12.60 -10.63 2.82
N GLU A 73 13.51 -9.68 2.60
CA GLU A 73 14.57 -9.32 3.55
C GLU A 73 14.02 -8.79 4.87
N SER A 74 12.98 -7.96 4.82
CA SER A 74 12.32 -7.44 6.03
C SER A 74 11.76 -8.56 6.92
N GLY A 75 11.28 -9.64 6.33
CA GLY A 75 10.66 -10.76 7.00
C GLY A 75 9.34 -10.44 7.73
N ALA A 76 8.74 -9.27 7.52
CA ALA A 76 7.46 -8.91 8.09
C ALA A 76 6.30 -9.65 7.39
N PRO A 77 5.26 -10.06 8.12
CA PRO A 77 4.12 -10.79 7.54
C PRO A 77 3.11 -9.89 6.80
N ILE A 78 3.18 -8.58 7.02
CA ILE A 78 2.30 -7.58 6.41
C ILE A 78 3.15 -6.66 5.53
N VAL A 79 2.60 -6.27 4.39
CA VAL A 79 3.18 -5.28 3.48
C VAL A 79 2.19 -4.14 3.30
N SER A 80 2.61 -2.92 3.63
CA SER A 80 1.87 -1.70 3.30
C SER A 80 2.54 -1.04 2.11
N ILE A 81 1.88 -1.04 0.97
CA ILE A 81 2.37 -0.39 -0.25
C ILE A 81 1.87 1.06 -0.21
N ALA A 82 2.81 1.98 -0.23
CA ALA A 82 2.59 3.42 -0.19
C ALA A 82 3.55 4.12 -1.16
N GLY A 83 4.01 5.31 -0.82
CA GLY A 83 4.92 6.09 -1.64
C GLY A 83 4.25 7.36 -2.13
N GLY A 84 4.47 7.75 -3.38
CA GLY A 84 3.65 8.75 -4.06
C GLY A 84 2.26 8.18 -4.32
N GLU A 85 1.97 7.77 -5.55
CA GLU A 85 0.75 7.01 -5.86
C GLU A 85 1.15 5.64 -6.44
N PRO A 86 1.05 4.55 -5.68
CA PRO A 86 1.50 3.22 -6.13
C PRO A 86 0.85 2.75 -7.43
N THR A 87 -0.40 3.16 -7.69
CA THR A 87 -1.14 2.74 -8.88
C THR A 87 -0.61 3.32 -10.19
N ILE A 88 0.32 4.30 -10.13
CA ILE A 88 1.04 4.81 -11.31
C ILE A 88 2.14 3.85 -11.74
N HIS A 89 2.72 3.09 -10.81
CA HIS A 89 3.81 2.17 -11.13
C HIS A 89 3.39 1.19 -12.24
N PRO A 90 4.12 1.08 -13.35
CA PRO A 90 3.67 0.34 -14.55
C PRO A 90 3.45 -1.14 -14.30
N ARG A 91 4.15 -1.71 -13.32
CA ARG A 91 4.09 -3.13 -12.97
C ARG A 91 3.61 -3.38 -11.53
N ILE A 92 2.79 -2.49 -10.97
CA ILE A 92 2.26 -2.64 -9.60
C ILE A 92 1.40 -3.90 -9.45
N ASP A 93 0.67 -4.26 -10.48
CA ASP A 93 -0.12 -5.49 -10.54
C ASP A 93 0.75 -6.74 -10.38
N GLU A 94 1.94 -6.78 -10.95
CA GLU A 94 2.88 -7.90 -10.79
C GLU A 94 3.43 -7.95 -9.35
N ILE A 95 3.79 -6.80 -8.76
CA ILE A 95 4.24 -6.73 -7.36
C ILE A 95 3.15 -7.26 -6.44
N ILE A 96 1.93 -6.73 -6.54
CA ILE A 96 0.81 -7.12 -5.68
C ILE A 96 0.47 -8.60 -5.86
N ASN A 97 0.32 -9.09 -7.10
CA ASN A 97 0.00 -10.48 -7.38
C ASN A 97 1.08 -11.44 -6.84
N SER A 98 2.36 -11.08 -6.96
CA SER A 98 3.47 -11.88 -6.44
C SER A 98 3.46 -11.96 -4.91
N LEU A 99 3.18 -10.85 -4.22
CA LEU A 99 3.05 -10.81 -2.77
C LEU A 99 1.86 -11.63 -2.29
N ILE A 100 0.71 -11.52 -2.95
CA ILE A 100 -0.49 -12.32 -2.64
C ILE A 100 -0.22 -13.81 -2.83
N LYS A 101 0.44 -14.19 -3.93
CA LYS A 101 0.83 -15.58 -4.20
C LYS A 101 1.72 -16.14 -3.10
N GLN A 102 2.61 -15.33 -2.54
CA GLN A 102 3.46 -15.68 -1.40
C GLN A 102 2.73 -15.56 -0.04
N LYS A 103 1.42 -15.25 -0.05
CA LYS A 103 0.57 -15.13 1.13
C LYS A 103 0.97 -14.00 2.10
N TYR A 104 1.60 -12.94 1.62
CA TYR A 104 1.71 -11.70 2.40
C TYR A 104 0.35 -11.02 2.49
N PHE A 105 0.05 -10.40 3.63
CA PHE A 105 -1.12 -9.52 3.75
C PHE A 105 -0.73 -8.14 3.25
N VAL A 106 -1.33 -7.74 2.12
CA VAL A 106 -1.01 -6.51 1.40
C VAL A 106 -2.09 -5.46 1.67
N TYR A 107 -1.69 -4.31 2.15
CA TYR A 107 -2.49 -3.09 2.19
C TYR A 107 -1.93 -2.14 1.13
N CYS A 108 -2.69 -1.85 0.10
CA CYS A 108 -2.29 -0.91 -0.94
C CYS A 108 -3.00 0.42 -0.74
N CYS A 109 -2.24 1.43 -0.31
CA CYS A 109 -2.72 2.78 -0.14
C CYS A 109 -2.78 3.48 -1.50
N THR A 110 -3.88 4.18 -1.78
CA THR A 110 -4.09 4.85 -3.07
C THR A 110 -5.03 6.04 -2.94
N ASN A 111 -4.88 7.02 -3.80
CA ASN A 111 -5.86 8.09 -3.95
C ASN A 111 -7.10 7.69 -4.77
N GLY A 112 -7.18 6.47 -5.25
CA GLY A 112 -8.33 5.91 -5.95
C GLY A 112 -8.43 6.22 -7.44
N LEU A 113 -7.75 7.23 -7.98
CA LEU A 113 -7.92 7.71 -9.37
C LEU A 113 -7.70 6.63 -10.44
N LEU A 114 -6.79 5.71 -10.20
CA LEU A 114 -6.43 4.64 -11.15
C LEU A 114 -6.86 3.24 -10.67
N LEU A 115 -7.58 3.16 -9.55
CA LEU A 115 -7.95 1.89 -8.92
C LEU A 115 -8.79 1.00 -9.86
N GLU A 116 -9.76 1.57 -10.56
CA GLU A 116 -10.61 0.83 -11.51
C GLU A 116 -9.80 0.05 -12.56
N ARG A 117 -8.69 0.64 -13.05
CA ARG A 117 -7.79 -0.02 -14.00
C ARG A 117 -7.14 -1.26 -13.40
N LEU A 118 -6.76 -1.19 -12.12
CA LEU A 118 -6.11 -2.30 -11.42
C LEU A 118 -7.08 -3.39 -11.01
N LEU A 119 -8.32 -3.07 -10.71
CA LEU A 119 -9.36 -4.06 -10.38
C LEU A 119 -9.64 -5.00 -11.56
N LYS A 120 -9.34 -4.59 -12.81
CA LYS A 120 -9.42 -5.45 -13.99
C LYS A 120 -8.26 -6.46 -14.10
N LYS A 121 -7.11 -6.16 -13.45
CA LYS A 121 -5.88 -6.96 -13.51
C LYS A 121 -5.63 -7.80 -12.25
N ILE A 122 -6.12 -7.34 -11.12
CA ILE A 122 -5.89 -7.96 -9.81
C ILE A 122 -7.22 -8.53 -9.31
N LYS A 123 -7.27 -9.86 -9.18
CA LYS A 123 -8.46 -10.54 -8.67
C LYS A 123 -8.63 -10.31 -7.15
N PRO A 124 -9.89 -10.28 -6.64
CA PRO A 124 -10.13 -10.22 -5.22
C PRO A 124 -9.38 -11.32 -4.46
N SER A 125 -8.76 -10.96 -3.35
CA SER A 125 -8.01 -11.88 -2.51
C SER A 125 -8.19 -11.54 -1.03
N LYS A 126 -8.26 -12.54 -0.16
CA LYS A 126 -8.25 -12.35 1.29
C LYS A 126 -6.92 -11.76 1.81
N TYR A 127 -5.89 -11.76 0.98
CA TYR A 127 -4.57 -11.20 1.27
C TYR A 127 -4.39 -9.77 0.76
N LEU A 128 -5.40 -9.17 0.14
CA LEU A 128 -5.33 -7.79 -0.37
C LEU A 128 -6.43 -6.93 0.23
N CYS A 129 -6.04 -5.77 0.72
CA CYS A 129 -6.93 -4.68 1.12
C CYS A 129 -6.52 -3.40 0.40
N TRP A 130 -7.44 -2.80 -0.33
CA TRP A 130 -7.27 -1.45 -0.86
C TRP A 130 -7.60 -0.44 0.24
N VAL A 131 -6.70 0.50 0.44
CA VAL A 131 -6.86 1.58 1.43
C VAL A 131 -6.95 2.88 0.65
N VAL A 132 -8.18 3.31 0.39
CA VAL A 132 -8.42 4.55 -0.35
C VAL A 132 -8.36 5.74 0.62
N HIS A 133 -7.57 6.73 0.27
CA HIS A 133 -7.41 7.94 1.05
C HIS A 133 -8.56 8.91 0.83
N VAL A 134 -9.20 9.34 1.91
CA VAL A 134 -10.30 10.33 1.89
C VAL A 134 -10.19 11.22 3.12
N ASP A 135 -10.01 12.53 2.92
CA ASP A 135 -9.82 13.53 3.99
C ASP A 135 -11.14 14.14 4.51
N GLY A 136 -12.24 13.82 3.90
CA GLY A 136 -13.55 14.37 4.29
C GLY A 136 -14.61 14.16 3.22
N MET A 137 -15.67 14.96 3.25
CA MET A 137 -16.66 15.00 2.18
C MET A 137 -16.09 15.71 0.95
N GLU A 138 -16.80 15.66 -0.16
CA GLU A 138 -16.35 16.05 -1.51
C GLU A 138 -15.56 17.37 -1.53
N GLU A 139 -16.17 18.45 -1.02
CA GLU A 139 -15.54 19.79 -1.04
C GLU A 139 -14.20 19.79 -0.29
N LYS A 140 -14.16 19.22 0.92
CA LYS A 140 -12.95 19.17 1.76
C LYS A 140 -11.89 18.23 1.20
N HIS A 141 -12.29 17.10 0.66
CA HIS A 141 -11.35 16.18 0.04
C HIS A 141 -10.71 16.78 -1.19
N ASP A 142 -11.53 17.32 -2.11
CA ASP A 142 -11.05 17.92 -3.35
C ASP A 142 -10.16 19.16 -3.09
N GLU A 143 -10.47 19.96 -2.06
CA GLU A 143 -9.62 21.04 -1.58
C GLU A 143 -8.26 20.48 -1.08
N SER A 144 -8.25 19.45 -0.23
CA SER A 144 -7.02 18.90 0.37
C SER A 144 -6.07 18.30 -0.67
N VAL A 145 -6.63 17.70 -1.71
CA VAL A 145 -5.84 17.08 -2.80
C VAL A 145 -5.55 18.03 -3.97
N ASP A 146 -5.97 19.30 -3.85
CA ASP A 146 -5.83 20.38 -4.85
C ASP A 146 -6.36 19.96 -6.24
N ARG A 147 -7.49 19.23 -6.26
CA ARG A 147 -8.08 18.76 -7.52
C ARG A 147 -9.55 18.38 -7.36
N LYS A 148 -10.43 19.03 -8.16
CA LYS A 148 -11.86 18.71 -8.20
C LYS A 148 -12.16 17.32 -8.80
N GLY A 149 -13.20 16.66 -8.26
CA GLY A 149 -13.72 15.40 -8.76
C GLY A 149 -12.91 14.16 -8.33
N VAL A 150 -11.93 14.32 -7.43
CA VAL A 150 -11.17 13.19 -6.89
C VAL A 150 -12.04 12.39 -5.92
N PHE A 151 -12.82 13.05 -5.08
CA PHE A 151 -13.75 12.39 -4.16
C PHE A 151 -14.71 11.45 -4.90
N THR A 152 -15.38 11.95 -5.94
CA THR A 152 -16.31 11.15 -6.76
C THR A 152 -15.67 9.92 -7.40
N LYS A 153 -14.36 10.01 -7.72
CA LYS A 153 -13.58 8.87 -8.25
C LYS A 153 -13.15 7.89 -7.17
N ALA A 154 -12.94 8.37 -5.94
CA ALA A 154 -12.44 7.57 -4.82
C ALA A 154 -13.54 6.74 -4.13
N ILE A 155 -14.80 7.21 -4.22
CA ILE A 155 -15.99 6.56 -3.63
C ILE A 155 -16.71 5.70 -4.67
#